data_b13e5d45b46d976fe227740b0b032d76
#
_entry.id   b13e5d45b46d976fe227740b0b032d76
#
_cell.length_a   1.000
_cell.length_b   1.000
_cell.length_c   1.000
_cell.angle_alpha   90.00
_cell.angle_beta   90.00
_cell.angle_gamma   90.00
#
_symmetry.space_group_name_H-M   'P 1'
#
loop_
_entity.id
_entity.type
_entity.pdbx_description
1 polymer ?
#
loop_
_entity_poly.entity_id
_entity_poly.type
_entity_poly.pdbx_seq_one_letter_code
_entity_poly.pdbx_strand_id
1 'polypeptide(L)'
;MPQISSSEDVYRQLVEESDEDWLYGLVAFAVVEEQRIEWMKHFVEHNDQAPSTVDIQHWYEQQPEGVLLRAKGTAENALQLYADEVLQEILETERREVSEGVIVSEIQLARRFWPQFGINVAAGLASAVLFAAVLVLVAVIVLTDVSPVNLWKGVTGHETEESVNGKADGK
;
A
#
# COMPACT_ATOMS: atom_id res chain seq x y z
N MET A 1 -32.40 42.30 9.23
CA MET A 1 -32.26 40.82 9.39
C MET A 1 -33.49 40.33 10.12
N PRO A 2 -34.05 39.17 9.83
CA PRO A 2 -35.15 38.62 10.63
C PRO A 2 -34.66 38.41 12.06
N GLN A 3 -35.51 38.78 13.02
CA GLN A 3 -35.22 38.64 14.45
C GLN A 3 -35.28 37.16 14.79
N ILE A 4 -34.25 36.63 15.42
CA ILE A 4 -34.20 35.24 15.88
C ILE A 4 -34.98 35.15 17.18
N SER A 5 -35.98 34.30 17.26
CA SER A 5 -36.81 34.12 18.45
C SER A 5 -36.89 32.65 18.90
N SER A 6 -36.39 31.73 18.09
CA SER A 6 -36.48 30.29 18.34
C SER A 6 -35.37 29.52 17.69
N SER A 7 -35.18 28.25 18.12
CA SER A 7 -34.30 27.27 17.46
C SER A 7 -34.68 27.04 16.00
N GLU A 8 -35.97 27.06 15.69
CA GLU A 8 -36.48 26.90 14.31
C GLU A 8 -36.02 28.06 13.41
N ASP A 9 -36.02 29.29 13.90
CA ASP A 9 -35.53 30.44 13.14
C ASP A 9 -34.03 30.33 12.85
N VAL A 10 -33.24 29.86 13.83
CA VAL A 10 -31.80 29.59 13.65
C VAL A 10 -31.57 28.50 12.60
N TYR A 11 -32.30 27.39 12.70
CA TYR A 11 -32.22 26.29 11.76
C TYR A 11 -32.56 26.75 10.32
N ARG A 12 -33.65 27.47 10.18
CA ARG A 12 -34.06 28.02 8.88
C ARG A 12 -32.98 28.88 8.26
N GLN A 13 -32.41 29.81 9.01
CA GLN A 13 -31.39 30.75 8.51
C GLN A 13 -30.04 30.07 8.20
N LEU A 14 -29.65 29.07 8.98
CA LEU A 14 -28.34 28.41 8.82
C LEU A 14 -28.37 27.23 7.87
N VAL A 15 -29.52 26.54 7.77
CA VAL A 15 -29.62 25.26 7.02
C VAL A 15 -30.53 25.38 5.80
N GLU A 16 -31.75 25.93 5.96
CA GLU A 16 -32.73 25.90 4.87
C GLU A 16 -32.57 27.07 3.89
N GLU A 17 -32.30 28.25 4.38
CA GLU A 17 -32.17 29.49 3.58
C GLU A 17 -30.70 29.84 3.26
N SER A 18 -29.76 29.01 3.70
CA SER A 18 -28.33 29.21 3.45
C SER A 18 -27.92 28.70 2.07
N ASP A 19 -27.11 29.49 1.36
CA ASP A 19 -26.47 29.05 0.11
C ASP A 19 -25.25 28.13 0.37
N GLU A 20 -24.95 27.88 1.64
CA GLU A 20 -23.82 27.05 2.09
C GLU A 20 -24.18 25.56 2.03
N ASP A 21 -23.15 24.69 2.12
CA ASP A 21 -23.35 23.25 2.20
C ASP A 21 -24.20 22.87 3.42
N TRP A 22 -25.12 21.95 3.24
CA TRP A 22 -26.04 21.47 4.27
C TRP A 22 -25.32 21.02 5.56
N LEU A 23 -24.21 20.29 5.44
CA LEU A 23 -23.43 19.81 6.59
C LEU A 23 -22.83 20.99 7.35
N TYR A 24 -22.31 21.99 6.64
CA TYR A 24 -21.78 23.21 7.22
C TYR A 24 -22.87 23.97 8.00
N GLY A 25 -24.06 24.11 7.42
CA GLY A 25 -25.21 24.73 8.10
C GLY A 25 -25.60 23.99 9.38
N LEU A 26 -25.63 22.67 9.36
CA LEU A 26 -25.94 21.84 10.54
C LEU A 26 -24.89 22.00 11.64
N VAL A 27 -23.61 22.04 11.31
CA VAL A 27 -22.55 22.24 12.31
C VAL A 27 -22.66 23.64 12.91
N ALA A 28 -22.93 24.67 12.10
CA ALA A 28 -23.15 26.03 12.60
C ALA A 28 -24.39 26.12 13.50
N PHE A 29 -25.48 25.44 13.17
CA PHE A 29 -26.67 25.32 14.01
C PHE A 29 -26.34 24.64 15.35
N ALA A 30 -25.59 23.53 15.32
CA ALA A 30 -25.17 22.83 16.53
C ALA A 30 -24.35 23.74 17.47
N VAL A 31 -23.48 24.60 16.94
CA VAL A 31 -22.71 25.57 17.73
C VAL A 31 -23.63 26.55 18.47
N VAL A 32 -24.69 27.05 17.84
CA VAL A 32 -25.67 27.93 18.50
C VAL A 32 -26.44 27.19 19.59
N GLU A 33 -26.87 25.98 19.29
CA GLU A 33 -27.60 25.13 20.25
C GLU A 33 -26.72 24.72 21.45
N GLU A 34 -25.44 24.50 21.26
CA GLU A 34 -24.49 24.28 22.37
C GLU A 34 -24.44 25.49 23.32
N GLN A 35 -24.33 26.69 22.78
CA GLN A 35 -24.37 27.93 23.59
C GLN A 35 -25.68 28.06 24.39
N ARG A 36 -26.82 27.70 23.77
CA ARG A 36 -28.11 27.66 24.47
C ARG A 36 -28.12 26.65 25.62
N ILE A 37 -27.57 25.45 25.38
CA ILE A 37 -27.51 24.42 26.42
C ILE A 37 -26.60 24.87 27.58
N GLU A 38 -25.47 25.48 27.28
CA GLU A 38 -24.57 26.07 28.31
C GLU A 38 -25.27 27.15 29.13
N TRP A 39 -25.97 28.06 28.45
CA TRP A 39 -26.76 29.09 29.13
C TRP A 39 -27.84 28.44 30.02
N MET A 40 -28.55 27.43 29.55
CA MET A 40 -29.58 26.75 30.37
C MET A 40 -28.98 26.10 31.62
N LYS A 41 -27.82 25.46 31.51
CA LYS A 41 -27.10 24.92 32.69
C LYS A 41 -26.78 26.00 33.68
N HIS A 42 -26.20 27.10 33.21
CA HIS A 42 -25.85 28.22 34.04
C HIS A 42 -27.10 28.88 34.68
N PHE A 43 -28.21 28.96 33.97
CA PHE A 43 -29.48 29.47 34.48
C PHE A 43 -30.00 28.62 35.64
N VAL A 44 -29.96 27.28 35.51
CA VAL A 44 -30.36 26.36 36.58
C VAL A 44 -29.49 26.49 37.82
N GLU A 45 -28.18 26.64 37.65
CA GLU A 45 -27.22 26.79 38.76
C GLU A 45 -27.48 28.06 39.57
N HIS A 46 -27.98 29.16 38.95
CA HIS A 46 -28.20 30.42 39.62
C HIS A 46 -29.62 30.62 40.14
N ASN A 47 -30.61 29.97 39.57
CA ASN A 47 -32.01 30.16 39.88
C ASN A 47 -32.67 28.97 40.58
N ASP A 48 -31.94 27.84 40.75
CA ASP A 48 -32.44 26.57 41.27
C ASP A 48 -33.70 26.03 40.55
N GLN A 49 -33.96 26.50 39.33
CA GLN A 49 -35.09 26.05 38.49
C GLN A 49 -34.74 26.10 37.02
N ALA A 50 -35.39 25.23 36.22
CA ALA A 50 -35.22 25.23 34.77
C ALA A 50 -35.81 26.52 34.16
N PRO A 51 -35.18 27.04 33.06
CA PRO A 51 -35.71 28.20 32.34
C PRO A 51 -37.05 27.84 31.70
N SER A 52 -37.99 28.79 31.75
CA SER A 52 -39.28 28.70 31.07
C SER A 52 -39.13 28.87 29.56
N THR A 53 -40.17 28.55 28.80
CA THR A 53 -40.21 28.81 27.33
C THR A 53 -39.99 30.28 26.99
N VAL A 54 -40.47 31.19 27.84
CA VAL A 54 -40.30 32.64 27.68
C VAL A 54 -38.85 33.05 27.90
N ASP A 55 -38.17 32.47 28.90
CA ASP A 55 -36.77 32.74 29.17
C ASP A 55 -35.89 32.27 27.99
N ILE A 56 -36.21 31.12 27.40
CA ILE A 56 -35.51 30.58 26.23
C ILE A 56 -35.72 31.47 25.01
N GLN A 57 -36.96 31.94 24.78
CA GLN A 57 -37.27 32.89 23.73
C GLN A 57 -36.47 34.19 23.90
N HIS A 58 -36.47 34.78 25.10
CA HIS A 58 -35.70 35.98 25.41
C HIS A 58 -34.21 35.79 25.18
N TRP A 59 -33.67 34.57 25.48
CA TRP A 59 -32.28 34.26 25.20
C TRP A 59 -31.95 34.39 23.70
N TYR A 60 -32.78 33.86 22.80
CA TYR A 60 -32.60 34.01 21.36
C TYR A 60 -32.72 35.48 20.91
N GLU A 61 -33.72 36.20 21.41
CA GLU A 61 -33.95 37.62 21.06
C GLU A 61 -32.80 38.54 21.51
N GLN A 62 -32.09 38.16 22.56
CA GLN A 62 -30.95 38.91 23.09
C GLN A 62 -29.63 38.58 22.38
N GLN A 63 -29.61 37.61 21.49
CA GLN A 63 -28.39 37.28 20.79
C GLN A 63 -27.91 38.47 19.92
N PRO A 64 -26.59 38.77 19.92
CA PRO A 64 -26.06 39.84 19.08
C PRO A 64 -26.15 39.42 17.59
N GLU A 65 -26.33 40.41 16.71
CA GLU A 65 -26.47 40.22 15.26
C GLU A 65 -25.34 39.33 14.64
N GLY A 66 -24.16 39.33 15.25
CA GLY A 66 -23.01 38.54 14.79
C GLY A 66 -22.97 37.09 15.29
N VAL A 67 -23.98 36.59 16.05
CA VAL A 67 -23.95 35.25 16.62
C VAL A 67 -23.92 34.18 15.54
N LEU A 68 -24.75 34.31 14.50
CA LEU A 68 -24.78 33.36 13.39
C LEU A 68 -23.50 33.39 12.57
N LEU A 69 -22.91 34.58 12.37
CA LEU A 69 -21.63 34.69 11.66
C LEU A 69 -20.48 34.02 12.46
N ARG A 70 -20.50 34.19 13.79
CA ARG A 70 -19.53 33.49 14.66
C ARG A 70 -19.72 31.99 14.64
N ALA A 71 -20.96 31.51 14.69
CA ALA A 71 -21.28 30.08 14.59
C ALA A 71 -20.80 29.48 13.26
N LYS A 72 -21.01 30.20 12.16
CA LYS A 72 -20.47 29.83 10.84
C LYS A 72 -18.94 29.74 10.85
N GLY A 73 -18.23 30.72 11.39
CA GLY A 73 -16.76 30.66 11.49
C GLY A 73 -16.24 29.53 12.37
N THR A 74 -16.96 29.22 13.47
CA THR A 74 -16.63 28.07 14.32
C THR A 74 -16.85 26.74 13.60
N ALA A 75 -17.96 26.62 12.86
CA ALA A 75 -18.27 25.44 12.05
C ALA A 75 -17.23 25.22 10.95
N GLU A 76 -16.81 26.28 10.25
CA GLU A 76 -15.76 26.22 9.23
C GLU A 76 -14.45 25.67 9.82
N ASN A 77 -14.00 26.24 10.93
CA ASN A 77 -12.79 25.76 11.60
C ASN A 77 -12.89 24.31 12.05
N ALA A 78 -14.03 23.90 12.62
CA ALA A 78 -14.24 22.52 13.06
C ALA A 78 -14.23 21.52 11.90
N LEU A 79 -14.90 21.84 10.80
CA LEU A 79 -14.92 21.01 9.61
C LEU A 79 -13.55 20.93 8.94
N GLN A 80 -12.79 22.03 8.91
CA GLN A 80 -11.45 22.08 8.35
C GLN A 80 -10.48 21.22 9.17
N LEU A 81 -10.51 21.33 10.50
CA LEU A 81 -9.70 20.47 11.37
C LEU A 81 -10.04 18.98 11.19
N TYR A 82 -11.32 18.65 11.10
CA TYR A 82 -11.75 17.28 10.85
C TYR A 82 -11.28 16.76 9.49
N ALA A 83 -11.41 17.58 8.45
CA ALA A 83 -10.95 17.20 7.11
C ALA A 83 -9.43 16.99 7.06
N ASP A 84 -8.66 17.84 7.72
CA ASP A 84 -7.21 17.72 7.82
C ASP A 84 -6.79 16.42 8.58
N GLU A 85 -7.49 16.09 9.67
CA GLU A 85 -7.24 14.87 10.44
C GLU A 85 -7.52 13.61 9.61
N VAL A 86 -8.67 13.56 8.94
CA VAL A 86 -9.05 12.45 8.07
C VAL A 86 -8.07 12.30 6.90
N LEU A 87 -7.67 13.42 6.30
CA LEU A 87 -6.72 13.41 5.19
C LEU A 87 -5.35 12.89 5.63
N GLN A 88 -4.87 13.28 6.81
CA GLN A 88 -3.62 12.78 7.37
C GLN A 88 -3.68 11.26 7.62
N GLU A 89 -4.77 10.76 8.19
CA GLU A 89 -4.95 9.33 8.43
C GLU A 89 -4.92 8.51 7.12
N ILE A 90 -5.59 9.00 6.07
CA ILE A 90 -5.59 8.39 4.74
C ILE A 90 -4.17 8.39 4.15
N LEU A 91 -3.47 9.52 4.21
CA LEU A 91 -2.11 9.64 3.67
C LEU A 91 -1.11 8.75 4.42
N GLU A 92 -1.23 8.60 5.73
CA GLU A 92 -0.40 7.70 6.52
C GLU A 92 -0.66 6.23 6.17
N THR A 93 -1.93 5.87 5.97
CA THR A 93 -2.33 4.53 5.55
C THR A 93 -1.77 4.19 4.17
N GLU A 94 -1.95 5.08 3.19
CA GLU A 94 -1.38 4.90 1.85
C GLU A 94 0.15 4.83 1.86
N ARG A 95 0.83 5.67 2.64
CA ARG A 95 2.29 5.60 2.80
C ARG A 95 2.74 4.26 3.35
N ARG A 96 2.01 3.71 4.32
CA ARG A 96 2.33 2.40 4.91
C ARG A 96 2.14 1.29 3.87
N GLU A 97 1.03 1.29 3.14
CA GLU A 97 0.77 0.31 2.09
C GLU A 97 1.82 0.36 0.96
N VAL A 98 2.19 1.56 0.51
CA VAL A 98 3.23 1.74 -0.51
C VAL A 98 4.58 1.26 0.00
N SER A 99 4.97 1.59 1.23
CA SER A 99 6.25 1.17 1.80
C SER A 99 6.32 -0.35 1.99
N GLU A 100 5.26 -0.97 2.48
CA GLU A 100 5.18 -2.42 2.63
C GLU A 100 5.16 -3.14 1.26
N GLY A 101 4.45 -2.61 0.28
CA GLY A 101 4.40 -3.13 -1.09
C GLY A 101 5.76 -3.07 -1.79
N VAL A 102 6.51 -1.99 -1.65
CA VAL A 102 7.87 -1.84 -2.22
C VAL A 102 8.84 -2.80 -1.57
N ILE A 103 8.84 -2.93 -0.24
CA ILE A 103 9.73 -3.85 0.48
C ILE A 103 9.46 -5.30 0.06
N VAL A 104 8.20 -5.71 -0.02
CA VAL A 104 7.82 -7.08 -0.43
C VAL A 104 8.23 -7.35 -1.88
N SER A 105 8.05 -6.40 -2.79
CA SER A 105 8.44 -6.55 -4.20
C SER A 105 9.95 -6.62 -4.38
N GLU A 106 10.73 -5.84 -3.65
CA GLU A 106 12.21 -5.89 -3.69
C GLU A 106 12.75 -7.20 -3.10
N ILE A 107 12.18 -7.71 -2.01
CA ILE A 107 12.55 -9.01 -1.44
C ILE A 107 12.22 -10.15 -2.41
N GLN A 108 11.09 -10.10 -3.10
CA GLN A 108 10.72 -11.09 -4.11
C GLN A 108 11.65 -11.06 -5.32
N LEU A 109 12.04 -9.88 -5.79
CA LEU A 109 13.01 -9.70 -6.88
C LEU A 109 14.40 -10.22 -6.49
N ALA A 110 14.88 -9.89 -5.30
CA ALA A 110 16.16 -10.40 -4.77
C ALA A 110 16.15 -11.93 -4.64
N ARG A 111 15.05 -12.51 -4.17
CA ARG A 111 14.90 -13.98 -4.02
C ARG A 111 14.87 -14.71 -5.35
N ARG A 112 14.41 -14.07 -6.42
CA ARG A 112 14.39 -14.62 -7.78
C ARG A 112 15.75 -14.50 -8.50
N PHE A 113 16.55 -13.50 -8.12
CA PHE A 113 17.86 -13.25 -8.73
C PHE A 113 18.91 -14.31 -8.32
N TRP A 114 18.92 -14.74 -7.07
CA TRP A 114 19.92 -15.70 -6.56
C TRP A 114 19.93 -17.06 -7.28
N PRO A 115 18.81 -17.72 -7.55
CA PRO A 115 18.82 -18.98 -8.31
C PRO A 115 19.31 -18.80 -9.74
N GLN A 116 18.93 -17.71 -10.41
CA GLN A 116 19.33 -17.44 -11.79
C GLN A 116 20.84 -17.11 -11.89
N PHE A 117 21.37 -16.38 -10.92
CA PHE A 117 22.81 -16.11 -10.83
C PHE A 117 23.61 -17.41 -10.59
N GLY A 118 23.15 -18.27 -9.69
CA GLY A 118 23.77 -19.57 -9.42
C GLY A 118 23.82 -20.48 -10.65
N ILE A 119 22.76 -20.56 -11.44
CA ILE A 119 22.72 -21.35 -12.67
C ILE A 119 23.70 -20.78 -13.72
N ASN A 120 23.78 -19.48 -13.90
CA ASN A 120 24.69 -18.87 -14.86
C ASN A 120 26.17 -19.08 -14.49
N VAL A 121 26.51 -18.98 -13.22
CA VAL A 121 27.88 -19.27 -12.72
C VAL A 121 28.22 -20.74 -12.90
N ALA A 122 27.32 -21.66 -12.56
CA ALA A 122 27.52 -23.08 -12.75
C ALA A 122 27.69 -23.47 -14.24
N ALA A 123 26.91 -22.87 -15.14
CA ALA A 123 27.04 -23.08 -16.58
C ALA A 123 28.39 -22.54 -17.11
N GLY A 124 28.84 -21.40 -16.63
CA GLY A 124 30.16 -20.84 -16.97
C GLY A 124 31.33 -21.73 -16.52
N LEU A 125 31.25 -22.26 -15.30
CA LEU A 125 32.25 -23.23 -14.78
C LEU A 125 32.26 -24.52 -15.58
N ALA A 126 31.10 -25.07 -15.90
CA ALA A 126 31.01 -26.29 -16.72
C ALA A 126 31.60 -26.08 -18.11
N SER A 127 31.36 -24.95 -18.76
CA SER A 127 31.97 -24.58 -20.02
C SER A 127 33.50 -24.47 -19.96
N ALA A 128 34.04 -23.88 -18.89
CA ALA A 128 35.47 -23.72 -18.68
C ALA A 128 36.16 -25.09 -18.52
N VAL A 129 35.55 -26.03 -17.78
CA VAL A 129 36.06 -27.39 -17.60
C VAL A 129 36.02 -28.17 -18.91
N LEU A 130 34.94 -28.09 -19.67
CA LEU A 130 34.83 -28.70 -20.99
C LEU A 130 35.89 -28.17 -21.95
N PHE A 131 36.09 -26.86 -21.99
CA PHE A 131 37.11 -26.25 -22.84
C PHE A 131 38.53 -26.68 -22.44
N ALA A 132 38.83 -26.73 -21.15
CA ALA A 132 40.13 -27.25 -20.65
C ALA A 132 40.35 -28.72 -21.04
N ALA A 133 39.34 -29.55 -20.95
CA ALA A 133 39.41 -30.94 -21.34
C ALA A 133 39.70 -31.12 -22.85
N VAL A 134 39.04 -30.30 -23.69
CA VAL A 134 39.30 -30.29 -25.15
C VAL A 134 40.74 -29.84 -25.45
N LEU A 135 41.25 -28.82 -24.78
CA LEU A 135 42.62 -28.34 -24.95
C LEU A 135 43.65 -29.42 -24.54
N VAL A 136 43.42 -30.11 -23.43
CA VAL A 136 44.29 -31.23 -23.00
C VAL A 136 44.27 -32.34 -24.03
N LEU A 137 43.10 -32.68 -24.56
CA LEU A 137 42.97 -33.74 -25.60
C LEU A 137 43.72 -33.36 -26.89
N VAL A 138 43.56 -32.13 -27.34
CA VAL A 138 44.32 -31.63 -28.51
C VAL A 138 45.82 -31.61 -28.24
N ALA A 139 46.26 -31.20 -27.05
CA ALA A 139 47.68 -31.20 -26.68
C ALA A 139 48.26 -32.62 -26.67
N VAL A 140 47.53 -33.60 -26.15
CA VAL A 140 47.93 -35.02 -26.16
C VAL A 140 48.06 -35.55 -27.59
N ILE A 141 47.11 -35.25 -28.47
CA ILE A 141 47.15 -35.66 -29.85
C ILE A 141 48.37 -35.05 -30.58
N VAL A 142 48.66 -33.79 -30.36
CA VAL A 142 49.77 -33.08 -31.00
C VAL A 142 51.12 -33.53 -30.47
N LEU A 143 51.25 -33.75 -29.14
CA LEU A 143 52.51 -34.14 -28.50
C LEU A 143 52.87 -35.60 -28.68
N THR A 144 51.86 -36.48 -28.87
CA THR A 144 52.10 -37.96 -29.01
C THR A 144 52.21 -38.40 -30.47
N ASP A 145 52.08 -37.49 -31.45
CA ASP A 145 52.16 -37.80 -32.88
C ASP A 145 51.21 -38.95 -33.31
N VAL A 146 50.18 -39.23 -32.50
CA VAL A 146 49.20 -40.30 -32.73
C VAL A 146 48.12 -39.76 -33.65
N SER A 147 48.15 -40.25 -34.89
CA SER A 147 47.11 -39.98 -35.86
C SER A 147 45.73 -40.37 -35.27
N PRO A 148 44.71 -39.47 -35.25
CA PRO A 148 43.39 -39.72 -34.67
C PRO A 148 42.69 -40.96 -35.26
N VAL A 149 43.11 -41.40 -36.42
CA VAL A 149 42.61 -42.65 -37.12
C VAL A 149 43.02 -43.89 -36.34
N ASN A 150 44.15 -43.94 -35.68
CA ASN A 150 44.63 -45.07 -34.93
C ASN A 150 43.94 -45.27 -33.57
N LEU A 151 43.50 -44.17 -32.93
CA LEU A 151 42.69 -44.23 -31.71
C LEU A 151 41.29 -44.80 -31.96
N TRP A 152 40.69 -44.48 -33.12
CA TRP A 152 39.37 -45.02 -33.50
C TRP A 152 39.42 -46.50 -33.76
N LYS A 153 40.47 -47.02 -34.39
CA LYS A 153 40.68 -48.46 -34.65
C LYS A 153 40.89 -49.31 -33.40
N GLY A 154 41.51 -48.73 -32.35
CA GLY A 154 41.69 -49.37 -31.04
C GLY A 154 40.40 -49.61 -30.26
N VAL A 155 39.44 -48.73 -30.42
CA VAL A 155 38.13 -48.77 -29.70
C VAL A 155 37.15 -49.70 -30.43
N THR A 156 37.22 -49.81 -31.76
CA THR A 156 36.30 -50.69 -32.56
C THR A 156 36.86 -52.06 -32.84
N GLY A 157 38.13 -52.37 -32.54
CA GLY A 157 38.81 -53.63 -32.83
C GLY A 157 38.59 -54.77 -31.84
N HIS A 158 37.83 -54.55 -30.76
CA HIS A 158 37.69 -55.57 -29.70
C HIS A 158 36.45 -56.49 -29.83
N GLU A 159 35.66 -56.39 -30.94
CA GLU A 159 34.42 -57.17 -31.07
C GLU A 159 34.41 -58.25 -32.19
N THR A 160 35.54 -58.61 -32.79
CA THR A 160 35.50 -59.55 -33.93
C THR A 160 36.48 -60.73 -33.90
N GLU A 161 36.94 -61.17 -32.72
CA GLU A 161 37.81 -62.38 -32.66
C GLU A 161 37.24 -63.55 -31.84
N GLU A 162 35.93 -63.70 -31.68
CA GLU A 162 35.37 -64.85 -31.00
C GLU A 162 34.25 -65.52 -31.83
N SER A 163 34.54 -65.96 -33.04
CA SER A 163 33.65 -66.89 -33.76
C SER A 163 34.26 -67.47 -35.00
N VAL A 164 35.48 -67.99 -34.98
CA VAL A 164 35.91 -68.98 -36.00
C VAL A 164 36.99 -69.90 -35.41
N ASN A 165 36.62 -70.86 -34.62
CA ASN A 165 37.39 -72.10 -34.55
C ASN A 165 36.51 -73.19 -33.96
N GLY A 166 36.01 -74.10 -34.83
CA GLY A 166 35.26 -75.28 -34.39
C GLY A 166 34.49 -75.94 -35.48
N LYS A 167 35.15 -76.36 -36.49
CA LYS A 167 34.71 -77.60 -37.15
C LYS A 167 35.65 -78.04 -38.29
N ALA A 168 36.61 -78.89 -37.97
CA ALA A 168 37.09 -79.87 -38.86
C ALA A 168 37.84 -80.90 -37.97
N ASP A 169 37.19 -82.01 -37.73
CA ASP A 169 37.79 -83.30 -38.00
C ASP A 169 36.81 -84.43 -37.62
N GLY A 170 36.71 -85.37 -38.50
CA GLY A 170 36.27 -86.69 -38.13
C GLY A 170 35.35 -87.36 -39.14
N LYS A 171 35.99 -87.83 -40.20
CA LYS A 171 35.62 -89.04 -40.89
C LYS A 171 34.18 -89.27 -41.34
#